data_619060c93b0ea026b0aa7ec0e2d0a10d
#
_entry.id   619060c93b0ea026b0aa7ec0e2d0a10d
#
_cell.length_a   1.000
_cell.length_b   1.000
_cell.length_c   1.000
_cell.angle_alpha   90.00
_cell.angle_beta   90.00
_cell.angle_gamma   90.00
#
_symmetry.space_group_name_H-M   'P 1'
#
loop_
_entity.id
_entity.type
_entity.pdbx_description
1 polymer ?
#
loop_
_entity_poly.entity_id
_entity_poly.type
_entity_poly.pdbx_seq_one_letter_code
_entity_poly.pdbx_strand_id
1 'polypeptide(L)'
;FRSEQLLRDVIASFKQFTTAHLNNLVYAKPGKDGKEMYEDYLKRDIGNEGDVVNIEELASLYHLPNISVETPNIAWSRSRKLEPPMNLPRSTDDDVTTFAETSYRDTKVEFGLKKKDRQRHFYLLGKTGSGKSTLFKNMFISDILSGSGACFVDPHGDTVEELLSYIPPNRVEDVVYFNPTDVEHPIGFNLLELKDKSQRDLIADGVVEVFKKQFGDSWGPRLQYILTNTVATLAEAQGTSLLAVTRILIDKNYRKFILKQLNDPILYKFWAEEYAQMAENSRLVTEAVSPIQNKVGRFISSAVTRNIVGQVKSTIDLREIMDNQKILLVNLAQGRLGEE
;
A
#
# COMPACT_ATOMS: atom_id res chain seq x y z
N PHE A 1 -15.49 23.72 56.13
CA PHE A 1 -15.86 24.35 54.84
C PHE A 1 -15.47 23.47 53.65
N ARG A 2 -14.18 23.07 53.50
CA ARG A 2 -13.70 22.30 52.32
C ARG A 2 -14.22 20.86 52.34
N SER A 3 -14.28 20.21 53.49
CA SER A 3 -14.79 18.83 53.64
C SER A 3 -16.29 18.71 53.40
N GLU A 4 -17.07 19.69 53.80
CA GLU A 4 -18.52 19.70 53.54
C GLU A 4 -18.84 19.93 52.06
N GLN A 5 -18.04 20.76 51.39
CA GLN A 5 -18.19 20.95 49.93
C GLN A 5 -17.87 19.66 49.19
N LEU A 6 -16.76 18.99 49.51
CA LEU A 6 -16.42 17.70 48.92
C LEU A 6 -17.48 16.63 49.15
N LEU A 7 -18.06 16.58 50.35
CA LEU A 7 -19.15 15.65 50.65
C LEU A 7 -20.41 15.95 49.81
N ARG A 8 -20.77 17.23 49.64
CA ARG A 8 -21.89 17.64 48.79
C ARG A 8 -21.64 17.27 47.33
N ASP A 9 -20.43 17.45 46.84
CA ASP A 9 -20.04 17.10 45.45
C ASP A 9 -20.13 15.58 45.23
N VAL A 10 -19.67 14.78 46.19
CA VAL A 10 -19.81 13.32 46.15
C VAL A 10 -21.28 12.92 46.15
N ILE A 11 -22.10 13.45 47.06
CA ILE A 11 -23.56 13.17 47.12
C ILE A 11 -24.23 13.58 45.82
N ALA A 12 -23.85 14.71 45.24
CA ALA A 12 -24.40 15.17 43.96
C ALA A 12 -24.09 14.22 42.80
N SER A 13 -22.90 13.62 42.76
CA SER A 13 -22.54 12.67 41.75
C SER A 13 -23.36 11.38 41.78
N PHE A 14 -23.83 10.96 42.94
CA PHE A 14 -24.71 9.78 43.08
C PHE A 14 -26.18 10.07 42.72
N LYS A 15 -26.62 11.32 42.63
CA LYS A 15 -28.00 11.66 42.24
C LYS A 15 -28.34 11.20 40.81
N GLN A 16 -27.39 11.04 39.96
CA GLN A 16 -27.61 10.51 38.59
C GLN A 16 -28.18 9.08 38.56
N PHE A 17 -28.02 8.31 39.65
CA PHE A 17 -28.55 6.96 39.78
C PHE A 17 -29.95 6.93 40.43
N THR A 18 -30.57 8.09 40.65
CA THR A 18 -31.91 8.21 41.25
C THR A 18 -32.98 8.18 40.15
N THR A 19 -33.87 7.19 40.18
CA THR A 19 -34.97 7.04 39.23
C THR A 19 -36.30 7.12 39.98
N ALA A 20 -37.26 7.93 39.50
CA ALA A 20 -38.47 8.28 40.20
C ALA A 20 -39.38 7.10 40.63
N HIS A 21 -39.22 5.92 39.99
CA HIS A 21 -40.09 4.75 40.21
C HIS A 21 -39.32 3.45 40.51
N LEU A 22 -38.02 3.53 40.75
CA LEU A 22 -37.15 2.39 41.03
C LEU A 22 -36.34 2.64 42.31
N ASN A 23 -35.39 1.75 42.62
CA ASN A 23 -34.48 1.91 43.75
C ASN A 23 -33.67 3.22 43.63
N ASN A 24 -33.55 3.92 44.74
CA ASN A 24 -32.88 5.20 44.84
C ASN A 24 -31.71 5.13 45.82
N LEU A 25 -30.61 5.77 45.49
CA LEU A 25 -29.55 6.02 46.45
C LEU A 25 -29.87 7.28 47.23
N VAL A 26 -30.14 7.13 48.54
CA VAL A 26 -30.48 8.22 49.44
C VAL A 26 -29.37 8.41 50.47
N TYR A 27 -28.96 9.67 50.64
CA TYR A 27 -28.01 9.98 51.70
C TYR A 27 -28.63 9.72 53.09
N ALA A 28 -28.06 8.77 53.81
CA ALA A 28 -28.38 8.53 55.22
C ALA A 28 -27.30 9.13 56.12
N LYS A 29 -27.68 9.75 57.22
CA LYS A 29 -26.68 10.16 58.20
C LYS A 29 -26.06 8.92 58.84
N PRO A 30 -24.73 8.84 58.91
CA PRO A 30 -24.06 7.69 59.50
C PRO A 30 -24.46 7.61 61.01
N GLY A 31 -24.73 6.39 61.47
CA GLY A 31 -25.00 6.11 62.86
C GLY A 31 -23.77 6.22 63.78
N LYS A 32 -22.59 6.19 63.20
CA LYS A 32 -21.29 6.24 63.88
C LYS A 32 -20.66 7.63 63.80
N ASP A 33 -19.82 7.96 64.77
CA ASP A 33 -18.97 9.15 64.69
C ASP A 33 -17.95 9.04 63.53
N GLY A 34 -17.62 10.16 62.91
CA GLY A 34 -16.73 10.22 61.80
C GLY A 34 -15.32 9.66 62.09
N LYS A 35 -14.87 9.70 63.35
CA LYS A 35 -13.59 9.10 63.75
C LYS A 35 -13.68 7.58 63.79
N GLU A 36 -14.76 7.03 64.30
CA GLU A 36 -14.99 5.57 64.30
C GLU A 36 -15.12 5.02 62.89
N MET A 37 -15.84 5.71 62.02
CA MET A 37 -15.92 5.35 60.61
C MET A 37 -14.56 5.39 59.90
N TYR A 38 -13.71 6.37 60.24
CA TYR A 38 -12.35 6.46 59.66
C TYR A 38 -11.45 5.31 60.16
N GLU A 39 -11.57 4.90 61.40
CA GLU A 39 -10.85 3.75 61.95
C GLU A 39 -11.30 2.43 61.29
N ASP A 40 -12.62 2.25 61.09
CA ASP A 40 -13.18 1.09 60.39
C ASP A 40 -12.69 1.05 58.91
N TYR A 41 -12.67 2.20 58.25
CA TYR A 41 -12.13 2.33 56.88
C TYR A 41 -10.64 1.91 56.80
N LEU A 42 -9.82 2.38 57.77
CA LEU A 42 -8.40 2.00 57.82
C LEU A 42 -8.19 0.50 58.08
N LYS A 43 -9.06 -0.09 58.92
CA LYS A 43 -9.04 -1.54 59.21
C LYS A 43 -9.68 -2.37 58.11
N ARG A 44 -10.35 -1.72 57.12
CA ARG A 44 -11.17 -2.38 56.10
C ARG A 44 -12.28 -3.23 56.71
N ASP A 45 -12.82 -2.79 57.82
CA ASP A 45 -13.93 -3.43 58.50
C ASP A 45 -15.24 -2.85 57.94
N ILE A 46 -16.05 -3.70 57.32
CA ILE A 46 -17.30 -3.31 56.67
C ILE A 46 -18.43 -3.24 57.70
N GLY A 47 -18.23 -3.83 58.90
CA GLY A 47 -19.27 -3.94 59.89
C GLY A 47 -20.48 -4.77 59.44
N ASN A 48 -21.58 -4.68 60.20
CA ASN A 48 -22.83 -5.37 59.89
C ASN A 48 -23.89 -4.44 59.27
N GLU A 49 -23.56 -3.18 59.04
CA GLU A 49 -24.46 -2.19 58.46
C GLU A 49 -24.07 -1.94 57.00
N GLY A 50 -24.94 -2.24 56.08
CA GLY A 50 -24.72 -2.00 54.67
C GLY A 50 -25.94 -2.40 53.83
N ASP A 51 -26.09 -1.76 52.70
CA ASP A 51 -27.13 -2.10 51.74
C ASP A 51 -26.63 -3.20 50.77
N VAL A 52 -27.54 -4.10 50.38
CA VAL A 52 -27.28 -5.13 49.42
C VAL A 52 -27.54 -4.56 48.02
N VAL A 53 -26.52 -4.50 47.21
CA VAL A 53 -26.63 -4.10 45.80
C VAL A 53 -26.45 -5.32 44.90
N ASN A 54 -27.11 -5.33 43.77
CA ASN A 54 -26.90 -6.38 42.75
C ASN A 54 -25.62 -6.09 41.91
N ILE A 55 -25.22 -7.05 41.09
CA ILE A 55 -23.97 -6.94 40.28
C ILE A 55 -24.02 -5.77 39.29
N GLU A 56 -25.18 -5.49 38.72
CA GLU A 56 -25.36 -4.39 37.75
C GLU A 56 -25.29 -3.03 38.44
N GLU A 57 -25.90 -2.91 39.60
CA GLU A 57 -25.83 -1.72 40.47
C GLU A 57 -24.38 -1.48 40.91
N LEU A 58 -23.69 -2.53 41.36
CA LEU A 58 -22.29 -2.43 41.77
C LEU A 58 -21.39 -2.00 40.61
N ALA A 59 -21.59 -2.58 39.41
CA ALA A 59 -20.83 -2.22 38.23
C ALA A 59 -21.07 -0.77 37.75
N SER A 60 -22.28 -0.23 38.04
CA SER A 60 -22.62 1.16 37.76
C SER A 60 -22.00 2.14 38.77
N LEU A 61 -21.88 1.72 40.03
CA LEU A 61 -21.29 2.53 41.08
C LEU A 61 -19.76 2.49 41.11
N TYR A 62 -19.19 1.33 40.82
CA TYR A 62 -17.76 1.11 40.84
C TYR A 62 -17.29 0.54 39.49
N HIS A 63 -16.62 1.38 38.72
CA HIS A 63 -15.99 1.00 37.48
C HIS A 63 -14.57 1.60 37.39
N LEU A 64 -13.68 0.86 36.79
CA LEU A 64 -12.34 1.37 36.54
C LEU A 64 -12.40 2.50 35.52
N PRO A 65 -11.64 3.59 35.73
CA PRO A 65 -11.58 4.66 34.76
C PRO A 65 -11.07 4.13 33.39
N ASN A 66 -11.59 4.68 32.32
CA ASN A 66 -11.18 4.35 30.98
C ASN A 66 -10.47 5.55 30.30
N ILE A 67 -9.89 5.34 29.13
CA ILE A 67 -9.07 6.34 28.44
C ILE A 67 -9.85 7.59 28.00
N SER A 68 -11.20 7.52 27.97
CA SER A 68 -12.05 8.67 27.64
C SER A 68 -12.34 9.57 28.84
N VAL A 69 -11.96 9.14 30.06
CA VAL A 69 -12.09 9.92 31.27
C VAL A 69 -10.72 10.28 31.80
N GLU A 70 -10.29 11.53 31.56
CA GLU A 70 -9.02 12.03 32.08
C GLU A 70 -9.12 12.15 33.62
N THR A 71 -8.39 11.31 34.31
CA THR A 71 -8.33 11.29 35.76
C THR A 71 -6.92 11.68 36.20
N PRO A 72 -6.77 12.71 37.06
CA PRO A 72 -5.47 13.09 37.59
C PRO A 72 -4.78 11.91 38.29
N ASN A 73 -3.46 11.81 38.15
CA ASN A 73 -2.60 10.79 38.78
C ASN A 73 -2.83 9.34 38.35
N ILE A 74 -3.50 9.11 37.20
CA ILE A 74 -3.55 7.78 36.58
C ILE A 74 -2.56 7.73 35.44
N ALA A 75 -1.58 6.83 35.55
CA ALA A 75 -0.67 6.51 34.44
C ALA A 75 -1.32 5.50 33.50
N TRP A 76 -1.78 5.98 32.36
CA TRP A 76 -2.37 5.13 31.33
C TRP A 76 -1.30 4.37 30.57
N SER A 77 -1.25 3.06 30.69
CA SER A 77 -0.44 2.20 29.84
C SER A 77 -1.26 1.73 28.63
N ARG A 78 -0.96 2.23 27.44
CA ARG A 78 -1.66 1.86 26.19
C ARG A 78 -1.34 0.46 25.70
N SER A 79 -0.22 -0.10 26.14
CA SER A 79 0.23 -1.43 25.76
C SER A 79 1.10 -2.04 26.86
N ARG A 80 1.12 -3.37 26.94
CA ARG A 80 2.04 -4.10 27.79
C ARG A 80 3.45 -3.96 27.21
N LYS A 81 4.35 -3.29 27.91
CA LYS A 81 5.75 -3.17 27.53
C LYS A 81 6.48 -4.45 27.96
N LEU A 82 7.02 -5.16 26.98
CA LEU A 82 7.82 -6.35 27.18
C LEU A 82 9.30 -6.02 26.96
N GLU A 83 10.18 -6.77 27.62
CA GLU A 83 11.60 -6.69 27.38
C GLU A 83 11.91 -7.05 25.92
N PRO A 84 12.75 -6.29 25.21
CA PRO A 84 13.17 -6.61 23.86
C PRO A 84 13.88 -7.97 23.82
N PRO A 85 13.71 -8.77 22.76
CA PRO A 85 14.41 -10.04 22.62
C PRO A 85 15.93 -9.80 22.55
N MET A 86 16.71 -10.71 23.13
CA MET A 86 18.18 -10.60 23.19
C MET A 86 18.85 -10.57 21.82
N ASN A 87 18.22 -11.17 20.81
CA ASN A 87 18.70 -11.24 19.42
C ASN A 87 18.12 -10.17 18.52
N LEU A 88 17.60 -9.07 19.08
CA LEU A 88 17.07 -7.96 18.31
C LEU A 88 18.19 -7.33 17.46
N PRO A 89 18.04 -7.25 16.11
CA PRO A 89 19.03 -6.61 15.25
C PRO A 89 19.12 -5.11 15.57
N ARG A 90 20.32 -4.65 15.90
CA ARG A 90 20.56 -3.26 16.32
C ARG A 90 21.11 -2.41 15.17
N SER A 91 20.98 -1.12 15.28
CA SER A 91 21.58 -0.18 14.31
C SER A 91 23.11 -0.28 14.20
N THR A 92 23.76 -0.86 15.21
CA THR A 92 25.21 -1.11 15.25
C THR A 92 25.63 -2.42 14.55
N ASP A 93 24.68 -3.28 14.21
CA ASP A 93 24.97 -4.55 13.53
C ASP A 93 25.12 -4.32 12.02
N ASP A 94 25.96 -5.11 11.37
CA ASP A 94 26.13 -5.07 9.93
C ASP A 94 24.84 -5.47 9.20
N ASP A 95 24.58 -4.84 8.06
CA ASP A 95 23.45 -5.16 7.18
C ASP A 95 22.04 -5.02 7.82
N VAL A 96 21.87 -4.09 8.75
CA VAL A 96 20.59 -3.78 9.37
C VAL A 96 20.01 -2.48 8.79
N THR A 97 18.77 -2.55 8.29
CA THR A 97 17.98 -1.35 7.99
C THR A 97 17.22 -0.93 9.24
N THR A 98 17.65 0.15 9.84
CA THR A 98 17.05 0.70 11.07
C THR A 98 15.77 1.45 10.75
N PHE A 99 14.71 1.22 11.52
CA PHE A 99 13.43 1.89 11.32
C PHE A 99 12.64 2.19 12.60
N ALA A 100 13.10 1.70 13.76
CA ALA A 100 12.39 1.88 15.03
C ALA A 100 13.35 1.91 16.23
N GLU A 101 12.83 2.34 17.37
CA GLU A 101 13.50 2.27 18.67
C GLU A 101 12.65 1.52 19.69
N THR A 102 13.31 0.86 20.64
CA THR A 102 12.62 0.22 21.76
C THR A 102 12.15 1.27 22.77
N SER A 103 11.09 0.94 23.53
CA SER A 103 10.58 1.80 24.60
C SER A 103 10.31 0.96 25.86
N TYR A 104 11.40 0.40 26.42
CA TYR A 104 11.34 -0.43 27.61
C TYR A 104 12.19 0.14 28.73
N ARG A 105 11.63 0.41 29.92
CA ARG A 105 12.31 0.93 31.12
C ARG A 105 13.22 2.12 30.83
N ASP A 106 12.72 3.10 30.06
CA ASP A 106 13.44 4.31 29.65
C ASP A 106 14.74 4.08 28.85
N THR A 107 14.99 2.82 28.44
CA THR A 107 16.10 2.48 27.58
C THR A 107 15.60 2.47 26.12
N LYS A 108 16.22 3.33 25.32
CA LYS A 108 15.99 3.43 23.88
C LYS A 108 17.13 2.76 23.14
N VAL A 109 16.80 1.75 22.37
CA VAL A 109 17.75 1.05 21.50
C VAL A 109 17.16 1.04 20.09
N GLU A 110 17.88 1.61 19.16
CA GLU A 110 17.51 1.56 17.74
C GLU A 110 17.66 0.14 17.22
N PHE A 111 16.65 -0.31 16.47
CA PHE A 111 16.64 -1.64 15.88
C PHE A 111 16.02 -1.64 14.48
N GLY A 112 16.25 -2.72 13.75
CA GLY A 112 15.79 -2.85 12.39
C GLY A 112 15.67 -4.29 11.93
N LEU A 113 15.67 -4.47 10.60
CA LEU A 113 15.66 -5.76 9.93
C LEU A 113 16.99 -6.00 9.21
N LYS A 114 17.49 -7.20 9.29
CA LYS A 114 18.66 -7.63 8.49
C LYS A 114 18.27 -7.66 7.01
N LYS A 115 19.16 -7.22 6.13
CA LYS A 115 18.92 -7.20 4.66
C LYS A 115 18.48 -8.57 4.12
N LYS A 116 19.07 -9.67 4.60
CA LYS A 116 18.65 -11.03 4.23
C LYS A 116 17.21 -11.38 4.60
N ASP A 117 16.70 -10.83 5.70
CA ASP A 117 15.33 -11.09 6.14
C ASP A 117 14.33 -10.24 5.35
N ARG A 118 14.75 -9.11 4.80
CA ARG A 118 13.97 -8.26 3.90
C ARG A 118 13.76 -8.85 2.50
N GLN A 119 14.53 -9.86 2.11
CA GLN A 119 14.26 -10.61 0.88
C GLN A 119 12.93 -11.39 0.95
N ARG A 120 12.38 -11.56 2.16
CA ARG A 120 11.02 -12.02 2.38
C ARG A 120 10.09 -10.81 2.41
N HIS A 121 8.85 -11.00 1.97
CA HIS A 121 7.90 -9.89 1.92
C HIS A 121 7.62 -9.30 3.31
N PHE A 122 7.52 -7.98 3.37
CA PHE A 122 7.14 -7.24 4.57
C PHE A 122 5.73 -6.65 4.37
N TYR A 123 4.82 -6.97 5.29
CA TYR A 123 3.44 -6.51 5.21
C TYR A 123 3.09 -5.68 6.45
N LEU A 124 2.67 -4.43 6.23
CA LEU A 124 2.36 -3.47 7.27
C LEU A 124 0.87 -3.16 7.30
N LEU A 125 0.23 -3.44 8.43
CA LEU A 125 -1.18 -3.14 8.69
C LEU A 125 -1.33 -1.97 9.66
N GLY A 126 -2.25 -1.08 9.36
CA GLY A 126 -2.58 0.04 10.23
C GLY A 126 -3.69 0.92 9.67
N LYS A 127 -4.37 1.65 10.54
CA LYS A 127 -5.36 2.66 10.16
C LYS A 127 -4.67 3.85 9.46
N THR A 128 -5.44 4.67 8.75
CA THR A 128 -4.95 5.96 8.23
C THR A 128 -4.40 6.81 9.38
N GLY A 129 -3.27 7.47 9.17
CA GLY A 129 -2.59 8.26 10.20
C GLY A 129 -1.77 7.47 11.23
N SER A 130 -1.67 6.13 11.12
CA SER A 130 -0.89 5.30 12.06
C SER A 130 0.61 5.27 11.80
N GLY A 131 1.11 5.99 10.79
CA GLY A 131 2.54 6.07 10.46
C GLY A 131 3.05 5.03 9.46
N LYS A 132 2.17 4.32 8.73
CA LYS A 132 2.59 3.33 7.71
C LYS A 132 3.55 3.91 6.67
N SER A 133 3.15 5.02 6.03
CA SER A 133 3.97 5.68 5.02
C SER A 133 5.27 6.24 5.61
N THR A 134 5.23 6.73 6.85
CA THR A 134 6.42 7.21 7.57
C THR A 134 7.43 6.08 7.80
N LEU A 135 6.95 4.88 8.16
CA LEU A 135 7.83 3.72 8.32
C LEU A 135 8.51 3.35 7.01
N PHE A 136 7.74 3.20 5.91
CA PHE A 136 8.33 2.90 4.59
C PHE A 136 9.28 3.99 4.12
N LYS A 137 8.94 5.27 4.35
CA LYS A 137 9.82 6.40 4.06
C LYS A 137 11.15 6.29 4.80
N ASN A 138 11.11 6.03 6.11
CA ASN A 138 12.32 5.90 6.91
C ASN A 138 13.19 4.71 6.48
N MET A 139 12.57 3.57 6.16
CA MET A 139 13.30 2.41 5.62
C MET A 139 13.97 2.73 4.28
N PHE A 140 13.24 3.42 3.39
CA PHE A 140 13.77 3.84 2.10
C PHE A 140 14.94 4.82 2.24
N ILE A 141 14.81 5.83 3.12
CA ILE A 141 15.90 6.77 3.42
C ILE A 141 17.13 6.04 3.97
N SER A 142 16.93 5.09 4.88
CA SER A 142 18.02 4.27 5.40
C SER A 142 18.75 3.50 4.29
N ASP A 143 17.99 2.92 3.33
CA ASP A 143 18.57 2.18 2.21
C ASP A 143 19.42 3.08 1.31
N ILE A 144 18.89 4.24 0.88
CA ILE A 144 19.63 5.13 -0.01
C ILE A 144 20.86 5.74 0.66
N LEU A 145 20.81 6.04 1.97
CA LEU A 145 21.95 6.54 2.72
C LEU A 145 23.03 5.47 2.90
N SER A 146 22.64 4.19 2.98
CA SER A 146 23.59 3.06 3.02
C SER A 146 24.18 2.71 1.65
N GLY A 147 23.83 3.42 0.59
CA GLY A 147 24.30 3.16 -0.78
C GLY A 147 23.53 2.06 -1.52
N SER A 148 22.47 1.51 -0.93
CA SER A 148 21.65 0.48 -1.57
C SER A 148 20.74 1.09 -2.63
N GLY A 149 20.42 0.29 -3.68
CA GLY A 149 19.34 0.61 -4.60
C GLY A 149 17.98 0.40 -3.95
N ALA A 150 17.02 1.23 -4.32
CA ALA A 150 15.67 1.12 -3.79
C ALA A 150 14.62 1.62 -4.79
N CYS A 151 13.41 1.05 -4.70
CA CYS A 151 12.26 1.51 -5.48
C CYS A 151 11.13 1.90 -4.52
N PHE A 152 10.56 3.09 -4.74
CA PHE A 152 9.39 3.56 -4.02
C PHE A 152 8.27 3.89 -5.01
N VAL A 153 7.13 3.21 -4.86
CA VAL A 153 5.94 3.43 -5.68
C VAL A 153 4.87 4.08 -4.81
N ASP A 154 4.51 5.31 -5.13
CA ASP A 154 3.52 6.07 -4.37
C ASP A 154 2.27 6.35 -5.22
N PRO A 155 1.12 5.74 -4.89
CA PRO A 155 -0.14 6.02 -5.55
C PRO A 155 -0.63 7.47 -5.41
N HIS A 156 -0.21 8.17 -4.34
CA HIS A 156 -0.64 9.53 -4.04
C HIS A 156 0.34 10.60 -4.51
N GLY A 157 1.64 10.29 -4.57
CA GLY A 157 2.71 11.14 -5.05
C GLY A 157 3.40 12.00 -3.99
N ASP A 158 2.71 12.35 -2.90
CA ASP A 158 3.22 13.27 -1.88
C ASP A 158 4.51 12.76 -1.20
N THR A 159 4.56 11.45 -0.92
CA THR A 159 5.73 10.83 -0.26
C THR A 159 6.95 10.81 -1.17
N VAL A 160 6.75 10.55 -2.45
CA VAL A 160 7.84 10.54 -3.44
C VAL A 160 8.42 11.95 -3.63
N GLU A 161 7.58 12.97 -3.69
CA GLU A 161 8.05 14.36 -3.78
C GLU A 161 8.86 14.76 -2.54
N GLU A 162 8.41 14.34 -1.36
CA GLU A 162 9.18 14.56 -0.12
C GLU A 162 10.52 13.81 -0.15
N LEU A 163 10.55 12.56 -0.63
CA LEU A 163 11.76 11.72 -0.70
C LEU A 163 12.87 12.33 -1.57
N LEU A 164 12.53 13.12 -2.59
CA LEU A 164 13.52 13.82 -3.40
C LEU A 164 14.44 14.72 -2.55
N SER A 165 13.93 15.29 -1.46
CA SER A 165 14.72 16.15 -0.56
C SER A 165 15.74 15.39 0.31
N TYR A 166 15.60 14.07 0.41
CA TYR A 166 16.51 13.21 1.18
C TYR A 166 17.57 12.53 0.33
N ILE A 167 17.60 12.77 -0.98
CA ILE A 167 18.59 12.18 -1.88
C ILE A 167 19.95 12.84 -1.59
N PRO A 168 21.00 12.06 -1.25
CA PRO A 168 22.34 12.60 -1.05
C PRO A 168 22.91 13.18 -2.35
N PRO A 169 23.69 14.28 -2.31
CA PRO A 169 24.23 14.91 -3.51
C PRO A 169 25.04 13.97 -4.41
N ASN A 170 25.74 13.00 -3.83
CA ASN A 170 26.51 12.00 -4.57
C ASN A 170 25.67 10.89 -5.22
N ARG A 171 24.35 10.86 -4.97
CA ARG A 171 23.41 9.87 -5.52
C ARG A 171 22.37 10.49 -6.47
N VAL A 172 22.46 11.79 -6.75
CA VAL A 172 21.47 12.48 -7.61
C VAL A 172 21.42 11.85 -9.02
N GLU A 173 22.59 11.51 -9.59
CA GLU A 173 22.67 10.87 -10.91
C GLU A 173 22.12 9.41 -10.95
N ASP A 174 21.93 8.81 -9.76
CA ASP A 174 21.33 7.47 -9.64
C ASP A 174 19.80 7.49 -9.61
N VAL A 175 19.19 8.69 -9.53
CA VAL A 175 17.74 8.81 -9.38
C VAL A 175 17.04 8.73 -10.72
N VAL A 176 16.11 7.79 -10.81
CA VAL A 176 15.14 7.71 -11.89
C VAL A 176 13.77 8.11 -11.32
N TYR A 177 13.29 9.29 -11.72
CA TYR A 177 12.00 9.81 -11.27
C TYR A 177 10.94 9.57 -12.35
N PHE A 178 10.07 8.58 -12.10
CA PHE A 178 8.97 8.25 -13.00
C PHE A 178 7.72 9.04 -12.58
N ASN A 179 7.36 10.04 -13.36
CA ASN A 179 6.18 10.87 -13.14
C ASN A 179 5.33 10.94 -14.42
N PRO A 180 4.26 10.15 -14.53
CA PRO A 180 3.35 10.17 -15.67
C PRO A 180 2.67 11.51 -15.93
N THR A 181 2.56 12.38 -14.92
CA THR A 181 1.91 13.70 -15.06
C THR A 181 2.79 14.72 -15.76
N ASP A 182 4.07 14.46 -15.95
CA ASP A 182 4.97 15.28 -16.74
C ASP A 182 4.74 14.99 -18.23
N VAL A 183 3.86 15.78 -18.83
CA VAL A 183 3.51 15.65 -20.28
C VAL A 183 4.53 16.30 -21.20
N GLU A 184 5.38 17.18 -20.66
CA GLU A 184 6.42 17.85 -21.46
C GLU A 184 7.64 16.96 -21.65
N HIS A 185 7.95 16.12 -20.65
CA HIS A 185 9.08 15.19 -20.67
C HIS A 185 8.63 13.74 -20.38
N PRO A 186 7.80 13.15 -21.25
CA PRO A 186 7.24 11.84 -20.99
C PRO A 186 8.32 10.75 -20.99
N ILE A 187 8.36 9.97 -19.95
CA ILE A 187 9.22 8.80 -19.86
C ILE A 187 8.70 7.71 -20.80
N GLY A 188 9.56 7.21 -21.67
CA GLY A 188 9.24 6.08 -22.53
C GLY A 188 9.36 4.76 -21.78
N PHE A 189 8.31 3.93 -21.85
CA PHE A 189 8.32 2.57 -21.37
C PHE A 189 7.64 1.66 -22.39
N ASN A 190 8.42 1.13 -23.31
CA ASN A 190 7.91 0.26 -24.36
C ASN A 190 7.76 -1.18 -23.86
N LEU A 191 6.52 -1.61 -23.66
CA LEU A 191 6.20 -2.96 -23.22
C LEU A 191 6.60 -4.06 -24.21
N LEU A 192 6.86 -3.70 -25.46
CA LEU A 192 7.23 -4.63 -26.56
C LEU A 192 8.73 -4.60 -26.88
N GLU A 193 9.51 -3.79 -26.16
CA GLU A 193 10.94 -3.66 -26.42
C GLU A 193 11.68 -4.96 -26.11
N LEU A 194 12.23 -5.56 -27.16
CA LEU A 194 12.96 -6.82 -27.07
C LEU A 194 14.47 -6.55 -27.04
N LYS A 195 15.11 -6.82 -25.91
CA LYS A 195 16.58 -6.75 -25.77
C LYS A 195 17.27 -8.04 -26.15
N ASP A 196 16.61 -9.17 -25.89
CA ASP A 196 17.07 -10.51 -26.22
C ASP A 196 15.91 -11.28 -26.87
N LYS A 197 16.17 -11.86 -28.05
CA LYS A 197 15.17 -12.65 -28.78
C LYS A 197 14.57 -13.80 -28.01
N SER A 198 15.32 -14.36 -27.05
CA SER A 198 14.82 -15.41 -26.15
C SER A 198 13.70 -14.96 -25.21
N GLN A 199 13.54 -13.66 -24.99
CA GLN A 199 12.55 -13.09 -24.07
C GLN A 199 11.22 -12.75 -24.76
N ARG A 200 11.09 -12.96 -26.06
CA ARG A 200 9.88 -12.61 -26.83
C ARG A 200 8.59 -13.18 -26.22
N ASP A 201 8.61 -14.47 -25.96
CA ASP A 201 7.42 -15.17 -25.45
C ASP A 201 7.07 -14.71 -24.02
N LEU A 202 8.09 -14.45 -23.19
CA LEU A 202 7.91 -13.88 -21.85
C LEU A 202 7.28 -12.48 -21.90
N ILE A 203 7.72 -11.64 -22.84
CA ILE A 203 7.14 -10.30 -23.07
C ILE A 203 5.69 -10.43 -23.52
N ALA A 204 5.41 -11.33 -24.48
CA ALA A 204 4.06 -11.54 -24.98
C ALA A 204 3.11 -12.00 -23.87
N ASP A 205 3.53 -12.99 -23.08
CA ASP A 205 2.74 -13.48 -21.95
C ASP A 205 2.55 -12.40 -20.88
N GLY A 206 3.58 -11.62 -20.56
CA GLY A 206 3.52 -10.54 -19.58
C GLY A 206 2.52 -9.46 -19.99
N VAL A 207 2.56 -8.99 -21.23
CA VAL A 207 1.60 -7.98 -21.73
C VAL A 207 0.17 -8.53 -21.71
N VAL A 208 -0.01 -9.75 -22.17
CA VAL A 208 -1.34 -10.42 -22.19
C VAL A 208 -1.88 -10.58 -20.76
N GLU A 209 -1.04 -10.94 -19.80
CA GLU A 209 -1.42 -11.10 -18.39
C GLU A 209 -1.87 -9.76 -17.76
N VAL A 210 -1.20 -8.64 -18.08
CA VAL A 210 -1.61 -7.29 -17.63
C VAL A 210 -3.03 -7.00 -18.11
N PHE A 211 -3.30 -7.19 -19.42
CA PHE A 211 -4.64 -6.99 -19.96
C PHE A 211 -5.67 -7.96 -19.37
N LYS A 212 -5.29 -9.20 -19.14
CA LYS A 212 -6.17 -10.21 -18.54
C LYS A 212 -6.55 -9.85 -17.10
N LYS A 213 -5.61 -9.34 -16.30
CA LYS A 213 -5.90 -8.86 -14.93
C LYS A 213 -6.85 -7.68 -14.94
N GLN A 214 -6.66 -6.75 -15.87
CA GLN A 214 -7.49 -5.54 -15.96
C GLN A 214 -8.92 -5.82 -16.47
N PHE A 215 -9.09 -6.81 -17.35
CA PHE A 215 -10.34 -7.04 -18.06
C PHE A 215 -10.90 -8.48 -17.89
N GLY A 216 -10.59 -9.13 -16.76
CA GLY A 216 -10.86 -10.55 -16.52
C GLY A 216 -12.26 -11.03 -16.85
N ASP A 217 -13.29 -10.27 -16.47
CA ASP A 217 -14.70 -10.63 -16.69
C ASP A 217 -15.10 -10.72 -18.18
N SER A 218 -14.35 -10.09 -19.06
CA SER A 218 -14.59 -10.05 -20.52
C SER A 218 -13.46 -10.70 -21.32
N TRP A 219 -12.69 -11.61 -20.70
CA TRP A 219 -11.56 -12.27 -21.33
C TRP A 219 -11.94 -13.62 -21.91
N GLY A 220 -11.62 -13.86 -23.18
CA GLY A 220 -11.94 -15.11 -23.87
C GLY A 220 -10.71 -15.76 -24.51
N PRO A 221 -10.74 -17.09 -24.73
CA PRO A 221 -9.59 -17.83 -25.32
C PRO A 221 -9.18 -17.32 -26.68
N ARG A 222 -10.15 -16.95 -27.53
CA ARG A 222 -9.86 -16.41 -28.88
C ARG A 222 -9.16 -15.06 -28.83
N LEU A 223 -9.60 -14.16 -27.95
CA LEU A 223 -8.96 -12.88 -27.71
C LEU A 223 -7.52 -13.09 -27.26
N GLN A 224 -7.31 -13.96 -26.26
CA GLN A 224 -6.00 -14.28 -25.73
C GLN A 224 -5.09 -14.80 -26.85
N TYR A 225 -5.52 -15.76 -27.63
CA TYR A 225 -4.75 -16.36 -28.73
C TYR A 225 -4.30 -15.32 -29.77
N ILE A 226 -5.24 -14.48 -30.22
CA ILE A 226 -4.93 -13.44 -31.22
C ILE A 226 -4.01 -12.36 -30.62
N LEU A 227 -4.26 -11.93 -29.39
CA LEU A 227 -3.45 -10.91 -28.73
C LEU A 227 -2.02 -11.42 -28.47
N THR A 228 -1.85 -12.67 -28.00
CA THR A 228 -0.51 -13.27 -27.79
C THR A 228 0.29 -13.30 -29.09
N ASN A 229 -0.29 -13.82 -30.19
CA ASN A 229 0.37 -13.86 -31.48
C ASN A 229 0.69 -12.43 -31.99
N THR A 230 -0.22 -11.48 -31.79
CA THR A 230 -0.02 -10.08 -32.17
C THR A 230 1.14 -9.44 -31.42
N VAL A 231 1.18 -9.60 -30.10
CA VAL A 231 2.24 -9.02 -29.25
C VAL A 231 3.59 -9.68 -29.55
N ALA A 232 3.63 -11.02 -29.68
CA ALA A 232 4.86 -11.74 -30.05
C ALA A 232 5.40 -11.27 -31.40
N THR A 233 4.53 -11.09 -32.39
CA THR A 233 4.87 -10.57 -33.71
C THR A 233 5.49 -9.17 -33.65
N LEU A 234 4.85 -8.29 -32.88
CA LEU A 234 5.31 -6.90 -32.74
C LEU A 234 6.58 -6.81 -31.90
N ALA A 235 6.74 -7.64 -30.88
CA ALA A 235 7.98 -7.70 -30.11
C ALA A 235 9.19 -8.17 -30.97
N GLU A 236 8.97 -9.08 -31.93
CA GLU A 236 10.03 -9.51 -32.85
C GLU A 236 10.36 -8.45 -33.89
N ALA A 237 9.38 -7.65 -34.32
CA ALA A 237 9.58 -6.60 -35.32
C ALA A 237 10.21 -5.34 -34.70
N GLN A 238 11.12 -4.70 -35.42
CA GLN A 238 11.77 -3.48 -34.96
C GLN A 238 10.87 -2.26 -35.12
N GLY A 239 11.02 -1.29 -34.21
CA GLY A 239 10.35 0.00 -34.29
C GLY A 239 8.86 -0.06 -34.01
N THR A 240 8.44 -0.99 -33.17
CA THR A 240 7.04 -1.17 -32.74
C THR A 240 6.81 -0.74 -31.29
N SER A 241 5.57 -0.46 -30.96
CA SER A 241 5.10 -0.17 -29.61
C SER A 241 3.68 -0.69 -29.43
N LEU A 242 3.09 -0.54 -28.25
CA LEU A 242 1.73 -0.97 -27.98
C LEU A 242 0.69 -0.37 -28.96
N LEU A 243 0.97 0.82 -29.51
CA LEU A 243 0.11 1.45 -30.52
C LEU A 243 -0.02 0.61 -31.80
N ALA A 244 0.98 -0.20 -32.13
CA ALA A 244 0.97 -1.04 -33.31
C ALA A 244 -0.03 -2.22 -33.20
N VAL A 245 -0.46 -2.61 -31.98
CA VAL A 245 -1.36 -3.75 -31.78
C VAL A 245 -2.68 -3.58 -32.53
N THR A 246 -3.33 -2.46 -32.40
CA THR A 246 -4.59 -2.20 -33.13
C THR A 246 -4.35 -2.02 -34.62
N ARG A 247 -3.23 -1.43 -35.00
CA ARG A 247 -2.90 -1.14 -36.40
C ARG A 247 -2.62 -2.42 -37.21
N ILE A 248 -1.86 -3.37 -36.69
CA ILE A 248 -1.54 -4.60 -37.42
C ILE A 248 -2.79 -5.46 -37.65
N LEU A 249 -3.78 -5.39 -36.75
CA LEU A 249 -5.05 -6.10 -36.88
C LEU A 249 -5.94 -5.53 -38.00
N ILE A 250 -5.86 -4.23 -38.30
CA ILE A 250 -6.75 -3.56 -39.25
C ILE A 250 -6.04 -3.27 -40.59
N ASP A 251 -4.86 -2.69 -40.52
CA ASP A 251 -4.13 -2.19 -41.70
C ASP A 251 -3.37 -3.34 -42.37
N LYS A 252 -3.89 -3.76 -43.54
CA LYS A 252 -3.30 -4.84 -44.36
C LYS A 252 -1.88 -4.47 -44.84
N ASN A 253 -1.62 -3.19 -45.14
CA ASN A 253 -0.33 -2.77 -45.66
C ASN A 253 0.71 -2.72 -44.55
N TYR A 254 0.33 -2.21 -43.40
CA TYR A 254 1.17 -2.24 -42.20
C TYR A 254 1.50 -3.67 -41.78
N ARG A 255 0.50 -4.56 -41.76
CA ARG A 255 0.70 -5.97 -41.48
C ARG A 255 1.72 -6.59 -42.42
N LYS A 256 1.60 -6.40 -43.77
CA LYS A 256 2.58 -6.88 -44.74
C LYS A 256 4.00 -6.33 -44.50
N PHE A 257 4.11 -5.10 -44.05
CA PHE A 257 5.38 -4.48 -43.67
C PHE A 257 6.03 -5.18 -42.49
N ILE A 258 5.26 -5.44 -41.44
CA ILE A 258 5.73 -6.14 -40.23
C ILE A 258 6.11 -7.59 -40.53
N LEU A 259 5.31 -8.32 -41.32
CA LEU A 259 5.56 -9.72 -41.62
C LEU A 259 6.89 -9.95 -42.39
N LYS A 260 7.39 -8.96 -43.11
CA LYS A 260 8.70 -9.05 -43.76
C LYS A 260 9.88 -9.07 -42.78
N GLN A 261 9.65 -8.68 -41.53
CA GLN A 261 10.68 -8.63 -40.50
C GLN A 261 10.68 -9.87 -39.61
N LEU A 262 9.67 -10.75 -39.73
CA LEU A 262 9.54 -11.95 -38.91
C LEU A 262 10.50 -13.05 -39.39
N ASN A 263 11.12 -13.70 -38.40
CA ASN A 263 11.93 -14.90 -38.62
C ASN A 263 11.21 -16.17 -38.18
N ASP A 264 10.22 -16.04 -37.26
CA ASP A 264 9.47 -17.18 -36.71
C ASP A 264 8.44 -17.69 -37.71
N PRO A 265 8.57 -18.94 -38.20
CA PRO A 265 7.65 -19.51 -39.18
C PRO A 265 6.26 -19.77 -38.63
N ILE A 266 6.10 -19.96 -37.30
CA ILE A 266 4.83 -20.19 -36.66
C ILE A 266 4.00 -18.90 -36.63
N LEU A 267 4.64 -17.79 -36.25
CA LEU A 267 4.01 -16.46 -36.27
C LEU A 267 3.65 -16.06 -37.69
N TYR A 268 4.55 -16.33 -38.67
CA TYR A 268 4.27 -16.06 -40.08
C TYR A 268 3.06 -16.86 -40.57
N LYS A 269 2.98 -18.16 -40.24
CA LYS A 269 1.85 -19.02 -40.57
C LYS A 269 0.54 -18.55 -39.98
N PHE A 270 0.54 -18.15 -38.71
CA PHE A 270 -0.65 -17.57 -38.07
C PHE A 270 -1.21 -16.40 -38.90
N TRP A 271 -0.37 -15.48 -39.36
CA TRP A 271 -0.82 -14.33 -40.13
C TRP A 271 -1.19 -14.64 -41.56
N ALA A 272 -0.40 -15.50 -42.23
CA ALA A 272 -0.56 -15.81 -43.62
C ALA A 272 -1.74 -16.76 -43.92
N GLU A 273 -2.05 -17.65 -43.00
CA GLU A 273 -3.11 -18.65 -43.13
C GLU A 273 -4.31 -18.35 -42.24
N GLU A 274 -4.14 -18.48 -40.92
CA GLU A 274 -5.27 -18.43 -39.96
C GLU A 274 -5.94 -17.05 -39.91
N TYR A 275 -5.13 -15.99 -39.71
CA TYR A 275 -5.65 -14.63 -39.67
C TYR A 275 -6.13 -14.16 -41.03
N ALA A 276 -5.45 -14.52 -42.11
CA ALA A 276 -5.85 -14.15 -43.48
C ALA A 276 -7.22 -14.76 -43.83
N GLN A 277 -7.43 -16.05 -43.54
CA GLN A 277 -8.70 -16.72 -43.77
C GLN A 277 -9.83 -16.10 -42.92
N MET A 278 -9.55 -15.75 -41.64
CA MET A 278 -10.50 -15.05 -40.78
C MET A 278 -10.83 -13.65 -41.34
N ALA A 279 -9.86 -12.96 -41.88
CA ALA A 279 -9.99 -11.60 -42.43
C ALA A 279 -10.80 -11.51 -43.73
N GLU A 280 -11.02 -12.64 -44.43
CA GLU A 280 -11.93 -12.71 -45.58
C GLU A 280 -13.41 -12.59 -45.17
N ASN A 281 -13.73 -12.94 -43.93
CA ASN A 281 -15.07 -12.80 -43.39
C ASN A 281 -15.15 -11.60 -42.46
N SER A 282 -15.77 -10.51 -42.92
CA SER A 282 -15.89 -9.26 -42.18
C SER A 282 -16.53 -9.41 -40.79
N ARG A 283 -17.49 -10.33 -40.63
CA ARG A 283 -18.11 -10.57 -39.33
C ARG A 283 -17.17 -11.26 -38.35
N LEU A 284 -16.47 -12.31 -38.81
CA LEU A 284 -15.52 -13.05 -37.98
C LEU A 284 -14.35 -12.18 -37.52
N VAL A 285 -13.83 -11.35 -38.41
CA VAL A 285 -12.74 -10.44 -38.06
C VAL A 285 -13.20 -9.36 -37.08
N THR A 286 -14.39 -8.81 -37.26
CA THR A 286 -14.95 -7.82 -36.34
C THR A 286 -15.15 -8.42 -34.95
N GLU A 287 -15.76 -9.60 -34.85
CA GLU A 287 -15.97 -10.30 -33.58
C GLU A 287 -14.64 -10.62 -32.85
N ALA A 288 -13.58 -10.92 -33.59
CA ALA A 288 -12.29 -11.25 -33.02
C ALA A 288 -11.44 -10.02 -32.63
N VAL A 289 -11.50 -8.95 -33.44
CA VAL A 289 -10.66 -7.77 -33.29
C VAL A 289 -11.26 -6.71 -32.38
N SER A 290 -12.60 -6.52 -32.41
CA SER A 290 -13.26 -5.49 -31.60
C SER A 290 -12.98 -5.61 -30.09
N PRO A 291 -12.98 -6.80 -29.46
CA PRO A 291 -12.62 -6.92 -28.05
C PRO A 291 -11.18 -6.49 -27.73
N ILE A 292 -10.24 -6.74 -28.66
CA ILE A 292 -8.84 -6.31 -28.50
C ILE A 292 -8.74 -4.80 -28.65
N GLN A 293 -9.40 -4.23 -29.70
CA GLN A 293 -9.43 -2.78 -29.91
C GLN A 293 -10.02 -2.04 -28.72
N ASN A 294 -11.12 -2.53 -28.15
CA ASN A 294 -11.76 -1.91 -26.99
C ASN A 294 -10.85 -1.90 -25.76
N LYS A 295 -10.08 -2.97 -25.52
CA LYS A 295 -9.19 -3.09 -24.38
C LYS A 295 -7.90 -2.30 -24.56
N VAL A 296 -7.20 -2.53 -25.65
CA VAL A 296 -5.97 -1.81 -25.98
C VAL A 296 -6.28 -0.34 -26.28
N GLY A 297 -7.38 -0.07 -27.01
CA GLY A 297 -7.84 1.28 -27.31
C GLY A 297 -8.12 2.10 -26.05
N ARG A 298 -8.77 1.51 -25.05
CA ARG A 298 -8.99 2.18 -23.76
C ARG A 298 -7.66 2.57 -23.10
N PHE A 299 -6.67 1.68 -23.12
CA PHE A 299 -5.34 1.92 -22.53
C PHE A 299 -4.58 3.04 -23.25
N ILE A 300 -4.69 3.13 -24.56
CA ILE A 300 -3.99 4.14 -25.37
C ILE A 300 -4.82 5.41 -25.64
N SER A 301 -6.05 5.48 -25.16
CA SER A 301 -6.91 6.67 -25.32
C SER A 301 -6.42 7.83 -24.46
N SER A 302 -5.92 7.55 -23.28
CA SER A 302 -5.26 8.55 -22.43
C SER A 302 -3.99 9.06 -23.10
N ALA A 303 -3.86 10.39 -23.19
CA ALA A 303 -2.67 11.01 -23.76
C ALA A 303 -1.42 10.70 -22.93
N VAL A 304 -1.57 10.63 -21.61
CA VAL A 304 -0.50 10.32 -20.67
C VAL A 304 0.01 8.90 -20.90
N THR A 305 -0.87 7.90 -20.82
CA THR A 305 -0.51 6.50 -21.05
C THR A 305 0.07 6.28 -22.44
N ARG A 306 -0.56 6.89 -23.46
CA ARG A 306 -0.09 6.81 -24.84
C ARG A 306 1.32 7.36 -25.03
N ASN A 307 1.67 8.46 -24.38
CA ASN A 307 3.00 9.06 -24.48
C ASN A 307 4.08 8.17 -23.82
N ILE A 308 3.71 7.37 -22.81
CA ILE A 308 4.60 6.44 -22.13
C ILE A 308 4.80 5.16 -22.97
N VAL A 309 3.70 4.45 -23.29
CA VAL A 309 3.76 3.12 -23.92
C VAL A 309 3.82 3.17 -25.44
N GLY A 310 3.64 4.35 -26.03
CA GLY A 310 3.69 4.58 -27.46
C GLY A 310 5.09 4.81 -28.02
N GLN A 311 6.06 5.08 -27.17
CA GLN A 311 7.45 5.26 -27.60
C GLN A 311 8.06 3.93 -28.03
N VAL A 312 8.90 3.99 -29.08
CA VAL A 312 9.54 2.80 -29.66
C VAL A 312 10.70 2.30 -28.79
N LYS A 313 11.35 3.21 -28.08
CA LYS A 313 12.45 2.90 -27.15
C LYS A 313 12.08 3.33 -25.76
N SER A 314 12.39 2.48 -24.79
CA SER A 314 12.30 2.84 -23.37
C SER A 314 13.43 3.81 -23.01
N THR A 315 13.10 4.83 -22.22
CA THR A 315 14.08 5.74 -21.63
C THR A 315 14.57 5.23 -20.27
N ILE A 316 13.87 4.24 -19.70
CA ILE A 316 14.24 3.57 -18.46
C ILE A 316 14.48 2.09 -18.69
N ASP A 317 15.47 1.55 -18.01
CA ASP A 317 15.79 0.13 -17.99
C ASP A 317 15.72 -0.39 -16.54
N LEU A 318 14.66 -1.14 -16.23
CA LEU A 318 14.46 -1.67 -14.89
C LEU A 318 15.59 -2.60 -14.44
N ARG A 319 16.19 -3.36 -15.38
CA ARG A 319 17.31 -4.24 -15.07
C ARG A 319 18.56 -3.43 -14.72
N GLU A 320 18.87 -2.41 -15.52
CA GLU A 320 19.97 -1.49 -15.24
C GLU A 320 19.80 -0.80 -13.87
N ILE A 321 18.56 -0.36 -13.57
CA ILE A 321 18.22 0.25 -12.27
C ILE A 321 18.54 -0.72 -11.13
N MET A 322 18.13 -1.98 -11.26
CA MET A 322 18.33 -3.00 -10.22
C MET A 322 19.79 -3.40 -10.08
N ASP A 323 20.46 -3.68 -11.21
CA ASP A 323 21.84 -4.20 -11.22
C ASP A 323 22.85 -3.13 -10.75
N ASN A 324 22.58 -1.85 -10.99
CA ASN A 324 23.44 -0.72 -10.63
C ASN A 324 23.01 -0.01 -9.33
N GLN A 325 22.17 -0.62 -8.51
CA GLN A 325 21.75 -0.05 -7.22
C GLN A 325 21.18 1.37 -7.34
N LYS A 326 20.48 1.67 -8.46
CA LYS A 326 19.85 2.98 -8.67
C LYS A 326 18.60 3.18 -7.80
N ILE A 327 18.14 4.40 -7.73
CA ILE A 327 16.97 4.81 -6.95
C ILE A 327 15.82 5.07 -7.92
N LEU A 328 14.77 4.26 -7.85
CA LEU A 328 13.56 4.46 -8.67
C LEU A 328 12.44 5.04 -7.82
N LEU A 329 12.02 6.25 -8.14
CA LEU A 329 10.90 6.94 -7.52
C LEU A 329 9.72 6.99 -8.51
N VAL A 330 8.61 6.33 -8.16
CA VAL A 330 7.42 6.25 -9.02
C VAL A 330 6.29 7.04 -8.39
N ASN A 331 6.00 8.20 -8.98
CA ASN A 331 4.90 9.07 -8.57
C ASN A 331 3.69 8.78 -9.47
N LEU A 332 2.72 8.04 -8.97
CA LEU A 332 1.51 7.74 -9.76
C LEU A 332 0.45 8.84 -9.66
N ALA A 333 0.49 9.70 -8.63
CA ALA A 333 -0.40 10.85 -8.43
C ALA A 333 -1.85 10.58 -8.88
N GLN A 334 -2.44 9.46 -8.40
CA GLN A 334 -3.73 8.92 -8.86
C GLN A 334 -4.85 9.97 -8.91
N GLY A 335 -4.81 10.96 -8.01
CA GLY A 335 -5.75 12.08 -8.03
C GLY A 335 -5.67 13.00 -9.27
N ARG A 336 -4.54 12.96 -10.03
CA ARG A 336 -4.34 13.71 -11.27
C ARG A 336 -4.47 12.84 -12.52
N LEU A 337 -4.20 11.54 -12.39
CA LEU A 337 -4.20 10.57 -13.50
C LEU A 337 -5.55 9.86 -13.66
N GLY A 338 -6.40 9.83 -12.62
CA GLY A 338 -7.58 8.98 -12.58
C GLY A 338 -7.21 7.53 -12.17
N GLU A 339 -8.12 6.60 -12.40
CA GLU A 339 -7.92 5.16 -12.11
C GLU A 339 -7.18 4.41 -13.24
N GLU A 340 -6.61 5.13 -14.20
CA GLU A 340 -5.87 4.54 -15.33
C GLU A 340 -4.36 4.30 -14.99
#